data_b4846ce9947eea15e12046edb88c4fcd
#
_entry.id   b4846ce9947eea15e12046edb88c4fcd
#
_cell.length_a   1.000
_cell.length_b   1.000
_cell.length_c   1.000
_cell.angle_alpha   90.00
_cell.angle_beta   90.00
_cell.angle_gamma   90.00
#
_symmetry.space_group_name_H-M   'P 1'
#
loop_
_entity.id
_entity.type
_entity.pdbx_description
1 polymer ?
#
loop_
_entity_poly.entity_id
_entity_poly.type
_entity_poly.pdbx_seq_one_letter_code
_entity_poly.pdbx_strand_id
1 'polypeptide(L)'
;MINKKSKIKVKKMNHSVKIILRMGVYQLLYLDRVADYGVIDEAVKMMKKIDRRSSGFVNAILRNISREKDSILDLDDSYKNLAIKYSYEDWIVDRISDQYGKERTSNILAALSIRPRIFLRINRNKLRDGENLSDLKKYIVDRLEKDGVIVRDRHILEEAIEVENFKQIENKDLFKSGYISVQDISSMMVARALNPKKNSKVLDLCAAPGGKSCHIGEMMKDSGSVLACDVFDHKIKLIKAYSNRLGLTNIEACINNAMVLNEDYVGAFDYVVCDVPCSGMGIVRRKPEIKYKKKEDVDSLPKIQRKILDNAAKYIKKDGVLIYSTCTIFKEENIELIEEFLKDNKEFKLESIENLPFERERLDKGYLEIIPDRDDMDGFFICRMKKI
;
A
#
# COMPACT_ATOMS: atom_id res chain seq x y z
N MET A 1 -9.82 27.84 -1.72
CA MET A 1 -9.66 28.41 -3.06
C MET A 1 -10.91 29.15 -3.51
N ILE A 2 -12.01 28.52 -3.84
CA ILE A 2 -13.26 29.21 -4.26
C ILE A 2 -13.69 30.31 -3.26
N ASN A 3 -13.58 30.06 -1.95
CA ASN A 3 -13.89 31.05 -0.92
C ASN A 3 -13.02 32.32 -0.94
N LYS A 4 -11.80 32.24 -1.49
CA LYS A 4 -10.90 33.41 -1.64
C LYS A 4 -11.31 34.30 -2.85
N LYS A 5 -12.00 33.72 -3.84
CA LYS A 5 -12.40 34.37 -5.09
C LYS A 5 -13.90 34.69 -5.17
N SER A 6 -14.68 34.37 -4.13
CA SER A 6 -16.11 34.56 -4.07
C SER A 6 -16.54 35.31 -2.81
N LYS A 7 -17.43 36.28 -2.99
CA LYS A 7 -18.12 36.95 -1.86
C LYS A 7 -19.08 36.01 -1.14
N ILE A 8 -19.58 34.98 -1.82
CA ILE A 8 -20.46 33.94 -1.27
C ILE A 8 -19.61 32.75 -0.84
N LYS A 9 -19.65 32.37 0.43
CA LYS A 9 -18.94 31.20 0.93
C LYS A 9 -19.51 29.92 0.30
N VAL A 10 -18.65 28.96 -0.05
CA VAL A 10 -19.02 27.68 -0.69
C VAL A 10 -20.12 26.94 0.07
N LYS A 11 -20.12 27.00 1.42
CA LYS A 11 -21.18 26.40 2.24
C LYS A 11 -22.59 26.95 1.95
N LYS A 12 -22.68 28.23 1.50
CA LYS A 12 -23.94 28.92 1.20
C LYS A 12 -24.32 28.86 -0.29
N MET A 13 -23.48 28.27 -1.15
CA MET A 13 -23.77 28.14 -2.59
C MET A 13 -24.80 27.02 -2.84
N ASN A 14 -25.62 27.25 -3.88
CA ASN A 14 -26.49 26.20 -4.42
C ASN A 14 -25.64 24.94 -4.78
N HIS A 15 -26.21 23.75 -4.61
CA HIS A 15 -25.55 22.48 -4.82
C HIS A 15 -24.92 22.36 -6.22
N SER A 16 -25.68 22.70 -7.26
CA SER A 16 -25.23 22.65 -8.66
C SER A 16 -24.08 23.62 -8.93
N VAL A 17 -24.16 24.86 -8.42
CA VAL A 17 -23.08 25.85 -8.52
C VAL A 17 -21.80 25.32 -7.86
N LYS A 18 -21.93 24.72 -6.68
CA LYS A 18 -20.79 24.15 -5.94
C LYS A 18 -20.11 23.05 -6.72
N ILE A 19 -20.89 22.12 -7.31
CA ILE A 19 -20.34 21.00 -8.08
C ILE A 19 -19.63 21.53 -9.33
N ILE A 20 -20.30 22.37 -10.12
CA ILE A 20 -19.74 22.90 -11.36
C ILE A 20 -18.45 23.71 -11.10
N LEU A 21 -18.45 24.55 -10.06
CA LEU A 21 -17.24 25.27 -9.67
C LEU A 21 -16.10 24.33 -9.26
N ARG A 22 -16.39 23.28 -8.47
CA ARG A 22 -15.36 22.30 -8.08
C ARG A 22 -14.79 21.55 -9.28
N MET A 23 -15.64 21.12 -10.21
CA MET A 23 -15.21 20.46 -11.44
C MET A 23 -14.34 21.40 -12.28
N GLY A 24 -14.80 22.65 -12.51
CA GLY A 24 -14.04 23.62 -13.29
C GLY A 24 -12.69 23.97 -12.64
N VAL A 25 -12.66 24.17 -11.33
CA VAL A 25 -11.41 24.42 -10.58
C VAL A 25 -10.45 23.26 -10.70
N TYR A 26 -10.95 22.01 -10.55
CA TYR A 26 -10.12 20.84 -10.70
C TYR A 26 -9.50 20.74 -12.10
N GLN A 27 -10.30 20.94 -13.13
CA GLN A 27 -9.83 20.91 -14.51
C GLN A 27 -8.81 22.02 -14.80
N LEU A 28 -9.04 23.25 -14.33
CA LEU A 28 -8.13 24.37 -14.53
C LEU A 28 -6.77 24.20 -13.86
N LEU A 29 -6.73 23.51 -12.71
CA LEU A 29 -5.53 23.44 -11.87
C LEU A 29 -4.74 22.14 -11.98
N TYR A 30 -5.41 21.05 -12.41
CA TYR A 30 -4.81 19.71 -12.33
C TYR A 30 -4.86 18.92 -13.65
N LEU A 31 -5.47 19.46 -14.72
CA LEU A 31 -5.53 18.77 -16.01
C LEU A 31 -4.77 19.56 -17.09
N ASP A 32 -3.54 19.15 -17.38
CA ASP A 32 -2.63 19.82 -18.33
C ASP A 32 -3.10 19.80 -19.79
N ARG A 33 -3.98 18.87 -20.15
CA ARG A 33 -4.42 18.69 -21.55
C ARG A 33 -5.74 19.34 -21.90
N VAL A 34 -6.31 20.13 -21.00
CA VAL A 34 -7.60 20.81 -21.19
C VAL A 34 -7.38 22.31 -21.23
N ALA A 35 -7.79 22.93 -22.33
CA ALA A 35 -7.66 24.39 -22.47
C ALA A 35 -8.58 25.13 -21.50
N ASP A 36 -8.07 26.15 -20.81
CA ASP A 36 -8.80 26.92 -19.78
C ASP A 36 -10.13 27.49 -20.29
N TYR A 37 -10.15 28.01 -21.53
CA TYR A 37 -11.37 28.56 -22.13
C TYR A 37 -12.45 27.49 -22.33
N GLY A 38 -12.04 26.26 -22.69
CA GLY A 38 -12.95 25.12 -22.87
C GLY A 38 -13.59 24.70 -21.57
N VAL A 39 -12.81 24.65 -20.49
CA VAL A 39 -13.32 24.36 -19.12
C VAL A 39 -14.37 25.38 -18.70
N ILE A 40 -14.05 26.66 -18.88
CA ILE A 40 -14.95 27.76 -18.46
C ILE A 40 -16.23 27.77 -19.30
N ASP A 41 -16.11 27.61 -20.62
CA ASP A 41 -17.24 27.58 -21.53
C ASP A 41 -18.20 26.44 -21.23
N GLU A 42 -17.70 25.21 -21.06
CA GLU A 42 -18.52 24.05 -20.72
C GLU A 42 -19.16 24.18 -19.33
N ALA A 43 -18.45 24.68 -18.33
CA ALA A 43 -19.02 24.95 -17.02
C ALA A 43 -20.17 25.97 -17.07
N VAL A 44 -20.01 27.02 -17.87
CA VAL A 44 -21.05 28.03 -18.09
C VAL A 44 -22.24 27.45 -18.86
N LYS A 45 -22.02 26.65 -19.90
CA LYS A 45 -23.09 25.94 -20.66
C LYS A 45 -23.88 25.00 -19.74
N MET A 46 -23.19 24.20 -18.92
CA MET A 46 -23.86 23.34 -17.93
C MET A 46 -24.71 24.16 -16.97
N MET A 47 -24.16 25.25 -16.43
CA MET A 47 -24.88 26.09 -15.48
C MET A 47 -26.10 26.77 -16.12
N LYS A 48 -26.00 27.24 -17.36
CA LYS A 48 -27.15 27.83 -18.11
C LYS A 48 -28.32 26.87 -18.26
N LYS A 49 -28.07 25.56 -18.39
CA LYS A 49 -29.11 24.51 -18.48
C LYS A 49 -29.82 24.27 -17.14
N ILE A 50 -29.12 24.50 -16.02
CA ILE A 50 -29.63 24.24 -14.66
C ILE A 50 -30.21 25.51 -14.04
N ASP A 51 -29.42 26.59 -14.03
CA ASP A 51 -29.78 27.93 -13.51
C ASP A 51 -29.06 29.03 -14.29
N ARG A 52 -29.76 29.59 -15.25
CA ARG A 52 -29.22 30.65 -16.13
C ARG A 52 -28.70 31.86 -15.35
N ARG A 53 -29.33 32.19 -14.19
CA ARG A 53 -28.95 33.36 -13.38
C ARG A 53 -27.56 33.17 -12.74
N SER A 54 -27.22 31.96 -12.36
CA SER A 54 -25.93 31.64 -11.73
C SER A 54 -24.78 31.47 -12.73
N SER A 55 -25.05 31.43 -14.04
CA SER A 55 -24.00 31.18 -15.06
C SER A 55 -22.94 32.29 -15.11
N GLY A 56 -23.33 33.56 -14.94
CA GLY A 56 -22.40 34.69 -14.85
C GLY A 56 -21.48 34.62 -13.63
N PHE A 57 -22.01 34.16 -12.50
CA PHE A 57 -21.25 33.96 -11.28
C PHE A 57 -20.19 32.86 -11.45
N VAL A 58 -20.58 31.71 -12.04
CA VAL A 58 -19.65 30.58 -12.34
C VAL A 58 -18.54 31.07 -13.26
N ASN A 59 -18.89 31.80 -14.35
CA ASN A 59 -17.91 32.34 -15.29
C ASN A 59 -16.91 33.28 -14.59
N ALA A 60 -17.37 34.21 -13.76
CA ALA A 60 -16.51 35.17 -13.08
C ALA A 60 -15.52 34.47 -12.13
N ILE A 61 -15.98 33.49 -11.35
CA ILE A 61 -15.12 32.75 -10.41
C ILE A 61 -14.07 31.93 -11.16
N LEU A 62 -14.45 31.15 -12.19
CA LEU A 62 -13.52 30.33 -12.93
C LEU A 62 -12.50 31.16 -13.72
N ARG A 63 -12.90 32.29 -14.33
CA ARG A 63 -11.95 33.21 -14.97
C ARG A 63 -10.95 33.81 -14.01
N ASN A 64 -11.37 34.18 -12.81
CA ASN A 64 -10.45 34.70 -11.81
C ASN A 64 -9.46 33.65 -11.34
N ILE A 65 -9.90 32.38 -11.20
CA ILE A 65 -9.03 31.28 -10.85
C ILE A 65 -8.05 30.96 -11.99
N SER A 66 -8.50 30.91 -13.24
CA SER A 66 -7.64 30.67 -14.42
C SER A 66 -6.52 31.71 -14.54
N ARG A 67 -6.82 32.99 -14.32
CA ARG A 67 -5.81 34.07 -14.38
C ARG A 67 -4.73 33.98 -13.30
N GLU A 68 -5.06 33.42 -12.17
CA GLU A 68 -4.16 33.33 -11.01
C GLU A 68 -3.70 31.90 -10.71
N LYS A 69 -3.90 30.96 -11.65
CA LYS A 69 -3.65 29.53 -11.39
C LYS A 69 -2.22 29.25 -10.93
N ASP A 70 -1.23 29.89 -11.53
CA ASP A 70 0.18 29.66 -11.18
C ASP A 70 0.47 30.14 -9.75
N SER A 71 -0.02 31.30 -9.35
CA SER A 71 0.13 31.79 -7.98
C SER A 71 -0.70 31.02 -6.95
N ILE A 72 -1.80 30.39 -7.38
CA ILE A 72 -2.65 29.56 -6.52
C ILE A 72 -1.96 28.22 -6.23
N LEU A 73 -1.23 27.69 -7.21
CA LEU A 73 -0.49 26.43 -7.09
C LEU A 73 0.89 26.60 -6.44
N ASP A 74 1.42 27.84 -6.47
CA ASP A 74 2.69 28.20 -5.82
C ASP A 74 2.48 28.39 -4.31
N LEU A 75 2.17 27.27 -3.64
CA LEU A 75 2.13 27.20 -2.18
C LEU A 75 3.51 26.87 -1.67
N ASP A 76 4.03 27.71 -0.80
CA ASP A 76 5.28 27.42 -0.10
C ASP A 76 5.16 26.17 0.78
N ASP A 77 6.30 25.63 1.20
CA ASP A 77 6.38 24.44 2.07
C ASP A 77 6.17 24.81 3.56
N SER A 78 5.58 25.97 3.85
CA SER A 78 5.19 26.28 5.21
C SER A 78 4.19 25.25 5.72
N TYR A 79 4.33 24.86 6.96
CA TYR A 79 3.48 23.86 7.61
C TYR A 79 1.97 24.13 7.43
N LYS A 80 1.57 25.40 7.45
CA LYS A 80 0.17 25.83 7.25
C LYS A 80 -0.40 25.49 5.87
N ASN A 81 0.45 25.33 4.89
CA ASN A 81 0.05 25.06 3.51
C ASN A 81 0.14 23.58 3.12
N LEU A 82 0.83 22.73 3.89
CA LEU A 82 1.09 21.34 3.53
C LEU A 82 -0.21 20.53 3.28
N ALA A 83 -1.20 20.67 4.15
CA ALA A 83 -2.48 19.99 4.00
C ALA A 83 -3.18 20.38 2.69
N ILE A 84 -3.12 21.65 2.30
CA ILE A 84 -3.70 22.16 1.05
C ILE A 84 -2.84 21.73 -0.15
N LYS A 85 -1.53 21.92 -0.07
CA LYS A 85 -0.57 21.62 -1.15
C LYS A 85 -0.64 20.15 -1.57
N TYR A 86 -0.67 19.24 -0.61
CA TYR A 86 -0.69 17.80 -0.85
C TYR A 86 -2.08 17.16 -0.75
N SER A 87 -3.13 17.98 -0.49
CA SER A 87 -4.55 17.56 -0.41
C SER A 87 -4.81 16.49 0.65
N TYR A 88 -4.29 16.69 1.85
CA TYR A 88 -4.55 15.85 3.02
C TYR A 88 -5.52 16.51 4.00
N GLU A 89 -6.19 15.70 4.82
CA GLU A 89 -6.85 16.19 6.03
C GLU A 89 -5.81 16.72 7.03
N ASP A 90 -6.12 17.82 7.73
CA ASP A 90 -5.18 18.49 8.64
C ASP A 90 -4.63 17.54 9.70
N TRP A 91 -5.48 16.69 10.30
CA TRP A 91 -5.07 15.74 11.34
C TRP A 91 -3.99 14.74 10.88
N ILE A 92 -3.94 14.39 9.58
CA ILE A 92 -2.92 13.50 9.02
C ILE A 92 -1.58 14.21 8.98
N VAL A 93 -1.57 15.48 8.55
CA VAL A 93 -0.35 16.30 8.52
C VAL A 93 0.18 16.52 9.93
N ASP A 94 -0.71 16.84 10.88
CA ASP A 94 -0.37 17.02 12.29
C ASP A 94 0.26 15.74 12.86
N ARG A 95 -0.34 14.58 12.63
CA ARG A 95 0.17 13.28 13.11
C ARG A 95 1.54 12.94 12.52
N ILE A 96 1.76 13.14 11.22
CA ILE A 96 3.07 12.93 10.61
C ILE A 96 4.10 13.88 11.22
N SER A 97 3.71 15.14 11.44
CA SER A 97 4.58 16.14 12.04
C SER A 97 4.98 15.81 13.49
N ASP A 98 4.04 15.32 14.28
CA ASP A 98 4.30 14.92 15.66
C ASP A 98 5.28 13.73 15.75
N GLN A 99 5.18 12.79 14.78
CA GLN A 99 5.99 11.56 14.77
C GLN A 99 7.36 11.71 14.10
N TYR A 100 7.45 12.57 13.07
CA TYR A 100 8.65 12.67 12.23
C TYR A 100 9.30 14.06 12.23
N GLY A 101 8.66 15.05 12.87
CA GLY A 101 9.11 16.43 12.91
C GLY A 101 8.63 17.25 11.70
N LYS A 102 8.46 18.56 11.93
CA LYS A 102 7.88 19.50 10.94
C LYS A 102 8.67 19.58 9.64
N GLU A 103 10.00 19.62 9.73
CA GLU A 103 10.88 19.72 8.55
C GLU A 103 10.76 18.50 7.64
N ARG A 104 10.69 17.31 8.24
CA ARG A 104 10.59 16.07 7.48
C ARG A 104 9.20 15.81 6.92
N THR A 105 8.16 16.40 7.52
CA THR A 105 6.77 16.22 7.08
C THR A 105 6.59 16.58 5.60
N SER A 106 7.15 17.70 5.15
CA SER A 106 7.07 18.10 3.74
C SER A 106 7.67 17.05 2.81
N ASN A 107 8.84 16.50 3.15
CA ASN A 107 9.52 15.49 2.35
C ASN A 107 8.71 14.19 2.27
N ILE A 108 8.14 13.73 3.38
CA ILE A 108 7.27 12.54 3.43
C ILE A 108 6.04 12.74 2.55
N LEU A 109 5.34 13.89 2.67
CA LEU A 109 4.15 14.17 1.87
C LEU A 109 4.48 14.31 0.38
N ALA A 110 5.61 14.91 0.04
CA ALA A 110 6.10 14.98 -1.34
C ALA A 110 6.36 13.58 -1.91
N ALA A 111 7.09 12.73 -1.18
CA ALA A 111 7.39 11.35 -1.59
C ALA A 111 6.12 10.50 -1.75
N LEU A 112 5.12 10.66 -0.87
CA LEU A 112 3.82 10.01 -0.96
C LEU A 112 2.93 10.55 -2.11
N SER A 113 3.33 11.64 -2.78
CA SER A 113 2.62 12.24 -3.91
C SER A 113 3.22 11.87 -5.27
N ILE A 114 4.39 11.25 -5.30
CA ILE A 114 5.04 10.77 -6.52
C ILE A 114 4.29 9.55 -7.07
N ARG A 115 4.26 9.42 -8.41
CA ARG A 115 3.66 8.25 -9.06
C ARG A 115 4.32 6.95 -8.56
N PRO A 116 3.55 5.95 -8.09
CA PRO A 116 4.10 4.71 -7.60
C PRO A 116 4.76 3.92 -8.72
N ARG A 117 5.86 3.26 -8.39
CA ARG A 117 6.51 2.30 -9.30
C ARG A 117 5.71 1.01 -9.36
N ILE A 118 5.86 0.29 -10.46
CA ILE A 118 5.24 -1.01 -10.67
C ILE A 118 6.33 -2.06 -10.60
N PHE A 119 6.14 -3.04 -9.72
CA PHE A 119 7.03 -4.18 -9.60
C PHE A 119 6.31 -5.47 -9.97
N LEU A 120 7.03 -6.33 -10.66
CA LEU A 120 6.63 -7.70 -10.95
C LEU A 120 7.47 -8.64 -10.09
N ARG A 121 6.82 -9.57 -9.43
CA ARG A 121 7.49 -10.69 -8.75
C ARG A 121 7.56 -11.87 -9.71
N ILE A 122 8.73 -12.46 -9.82
CA ILE A 122 9.00 -13.71 -10.57
C ILE A 122 8.55 -14.90 -9.71
N ASN A 123 7.78 -15.80 -10.28
CA ASN A 123 7.43 -17.07 -9.65
C ASN A 123 8.58 -18.06 -9.75
N ARG A 124 9.23 -18.33 -8.62
CA ARG A 124 10.39 -19.24 -8.55
C ARG A 124 10.02 -20.70 -8.88
N ASN A 125 8.75 -21.11 -8.74
CA ASN A 125 8.30 -22.45 -9.10
C ASN A 125 8.22 -22.69 -10.62
N LYS A 126 8.49 -21.65 -11.43
CA LYS A 126 8.64 -21.78 -12.89
C LYS A 126 10.07 -22.10 -13.32
N LEU A 127 11.01 -22.20 -12.39
CA LEU A 127 12.37 -22.66 -12.68
C LEU A 127 12.35 -24.10 -13.17
N ARG A 128 13.04 -24.37 -14.26
CA ARG A 128 13.25 -25.72 -14.79
C ARG A 128 14.43 -26.38 -14.06
N ASP A 129 14.55 -27.69 -14.19
CA ASP A 129 15.68 -28.41 -13.64
C ASP A 129 17.00 -27.89 -14.22
N GLY A 130 17.93 -27.50 -13.33
CA GLY A 130 19.22 -26.93 -13.69
C GLY A 130 19.20 -25.43 -14.03
N GLU A 131 18.05 -24.78 -14.09
CA GLU A 131 17.90 -23.36 -14.33
C GLU A 131 18.06 -22.56 -13.03
N ASN A 132 18.71 -21.42 -13.08
CA ASN A 132 18.80 -20.49 -11.96
C ASN A 132 17.83 -19.30 -12.15
N LEU A 133 17.62 -18.50 -11.08
CA LEU A 133 16.68 -17.39 -11.12
C LEU A 133 17.10 -16.29 -12.11
N SER A 134 18.40 -16.11 -12.35
CA SER A 134 18.90 -15.12 -13.32
C SER A 134 18.51 -15.50 -14.76
N ASP A 135 18.56 -16.78 -15.11
CA ASP A 135 18.16 -17.28 -16.42
C ASP A 135 16.67 -17.07 -16.65
N LEU A 136 15.84 -17.44 -15.65
CA LEU A 136 14.40 -17.21 -15.69
C LEU A 136 14.07 -15.70 -15.77
N LYS A 137 14.77 -14.88 -14.99
CA LYS A 137 14.60 -13.41 -15.04
C LYS A 137 14.91 -12.86 -16.42
N LYS A 138 16.02 -13.30 -17.03
CA LYS A 138 16.39 -12.90 -18.39
C LYS A 138 15.31 -13.28 -19.40
N TYR A 139 14.82 -14.52 -19.36
CA TYR A 139 13.72 -14.97 -20.22
C TYR A 139 12.48 -14.08 -20.10
N ILE A 140 12.10 -13.73 -18.85
CA ILE A 140 10.93 -12.88 -18.58
C ILE A 140 11.15 -11.47 -19.10
N VAL A 141 12.33 -10.87 -18.86
CA VAL A 141 12.70 -9.53 -19.33
C VAL A 141 12.65 -9.47 -20.86
N ASP A 142 13.29 -10.42 -21.57
CA ASP A 142 13.28 -10.49 -23.03
C ASP A 142 11.85 -10.54 -23.61
N ARG A 143 10.93 -11.24 -22.92
CA ARG A 143 9.52 -11.30 -23.33
C ARG A 143 8.77 -10.01 -23.06
N LEU A 144 8.99 -9.36 -21.90
CA LEU A 144 8.39 -8.08 -21.56
C LEU A 144 8.80 -6.98 -22.53
N GLU A 145 10.09 -6.91 -22.87
CA GLU A 145 10.63 -5.91 -23.82
C GLU A 145 10.08 -6.12 -25.23
N LYS A 146 9.96 -7.37 -25.71
CA LYS A 146 9.28 -7.69 -26.98
C LYS A 146 7.82 -7.24 -27.00
N ASP A 147 7.16 -7.22 -25.84
CA ASP A 147 5.81 -6.70 -25.66
C ASP A 147 5.75 -5.18 -25.49
N GLY A 148 6.87 -4.47 -25.64
CA GLY A 148 6.97 -3.00 -25.51
C GLY A 148 6.92 -2.49 -24.07
N VAL A 149 7.16 -3.34 -23.09
CA VAL A 149 7.30 -2.96 -21.68
C VAL A 149 8.70 -2.43 -21.43
N ILE A 150 8.81 -1.28 -20.76
CA ILE A 150 10.12 -0.75 -20.35
C ILE A 150 10.49 -1.42 -19.04
N VAL A 151 11.64 -2.11 -19.01
CA VAL A 151 12.17 -2.75 -17.82
C VAL A 151 13.23 -1.84 -17.18
N ARG A 152 13.12 -1.63 -15.86
CA ARG A 152 14.08 -0.91 -15.02
C ARG A 152 14.63 -1.89 -13.99
N ASP A 153 15.83 -2.37 -14.15
CA ASP A 153 16.40 -3.30 -13.16
C ASP A 153 17.22 -2.52 -12.12
N ARG A 154 16.71 -2.46 -10.90
CA ARG A 154 17.39 -1.84 -9.75
C ARG A 154 18.03 -2.85 -8.82
N HIS A 155 17.93 -4.14 -9.10
CA HIS A 155 18.50 -5.24 -8.31
C HIS A 155 18.13 -5.20 -6.79
N ILE A 156 16.97 -4.62 -6.44
CA ILE A 156 16.58 -4.49 -5.03
C ILE A 156 16.32 -5.88 -4.43
N LEU A 157 15.54 -6.71 -5.13
CA LEU A 157 15.33 -8.13 -4.81
C LEU A 157 15.55 -8.94 -6.08
N GLU A 158 16.13 -10.13 -5.94
CA GLU A 158 16.43 -11.01 -7.08
C GLU A 158 15.20 -11.34 -7.93
N GLU A 159 14.07 -11.65 -7.25
CA GLU A 159 12.80 -12.00 -7.88
C GLU A 159 11.97 -10.79 -8.32
N ALA A 160 12.42 -9.58 -8.11
CA ALA A 160 11.71 -8.37 -8.50
C ALA A 160 12.19 -7.82 -9.84
N ILE A 161 11.24 -7.31 -10.64
CA ILE A 161 11.48 -6.56 -11.87
C ILE A 161 10.67 -5.27 -11.79
N GLU A 162 11.30 -4.10 -11.87
CA GLU A 162 10.62 -2.82 -12.01
C GLU A 162 10.24 -2.58 -13.47
N VAL A 163 8.99 -2.17 -13.73
CA VAL A 163 8.50 -1.94 -15.09
C VAL A 163 7.76 -0.62 -15.22
N GLU A 164 7.83 -0.04 -16.41
CA GLU A 164 7.04 1.12 -16.84
C GLU A 164 6.16 0.75 -18.03
N ASN A 165 5.09 1.53 -18.24
CA ASN A 165 4.13 1.31 -19.34
C ASN A 165 3.48 -0.07 -19.36
N PHE A 166 3.39 -0.73 -18.21
CA PHE A 166 2.79 -2.04 -18.07
C PHE A 166 1.27 -1.90 -17.96
N LYS A 167 0.58 -2.13 -19.08
CA LYS A 167 -0.88 -2.02 -19.19
C LYS A 167 -1.50 -3.37 -19.50
N GLN A 168 -2.78 -3.57 -19.10
CA GLN A 168 -3.58 -4.76 -19.41
C GLN A 168 -2.84 -6.05 -19.03
N ILE A 169 -2.31 -6.10 -17.81
CA ILE A 169 -1.51 -7.23 -17.33
C ILE A 169 -2.24 -8.56 -17.44
N GLU A 170 -3.56 -8.56 -17.20
CA GLU A 170 -4.43 -9.73 -17.29
C GLU A 170 -4.44 -10.39 -18.67
N ASN A 171 -4.06 -9.64 -19.72
CA ASN A 171 -3.97 -10.13 -21.09
C ASN A 171 -2.59 -10.68 -21.46
N LYS A 172 -1.56 -10.44 -20.63
CA LYS A 172 -0.18 -10.88 -20.91
C LYS A 172 0.00 -12.37 -20.63
N ASP A 173 0.65 -13.08 -21.54
CA ASP A 173 0.90 -14.52 -21.43
C ASP A 173 1.71 -14.89 -20.19
N LEU A 174 2.75 -14.11 -19.88
CA LEU A 174 3.57 -14.32 -18.67
C LEU A 174 2.76 -14.23 -17.38
N PHE A 175 1.73 -13.37 -17.34
CA PHE A 175 0.84 -13.27 -16.20
C PHE A 175 -0.14 -14.44 -16.14
N LYS A 176 -0.81 -14.75 -17.25
CA LYS A 176 -1.78 -15.87 -17.34
C LYS A 176 -1.14 -17.21 -17.00
N SER A 177 0.09 -17.44 -17.50
CA SER A 177 0.84 -18.68 -17.24
C SER A 177 1.54 -18.71 -15.88
N GLY A 178 1.35 -17.67 -15.06
CA GLY A 178 1.84 -17.63 -13.69
C GLY A 178 3.35 -17.43 -13.53
N TYR A 179 4.06 -16.93 -14.55
CA TYR A 179 5.49 -16.58 -14.45
C TYR A 179 5.71 -15.35 -13.59
N ILE A 180 4.78 -14.41 -13.64
CA ILE A 180 4.87 -13.13 -12.94
C ILE A 180 3.60 -12.78 -12.16
N SER A 181 3.78 -11.96 -11.14
CA SER A 181 2.69 -11.34 -10.39
C SER A 181 3.00 -9.87 -10.13
N VAL A 182 1.99 -8.99 -10.15
CA VAL A 182 2.17 -7.62 -9.67
C VAL A 182 2.18 -7.64 -8.16
N GLN A 183 3.26 -7.20 -7.58
CA GLN A 183 3.39 -7.03 -6.13
C GLN A 183 4.35 -5.88 -5.84
N ASP A 184 4.02 -5.06 -4.85
CA ASP A 184 4.93 -4.02 -4.39
C ASP A 184 6.17 -4.61 -3.73
N ILE A 185 7.31 -3.93 -3.92
CA ILE A 185 8.61 -4.39 -3.42
C ILE A 185 8.62 -4.51 -1.88
N SER A 186 8.02 -3.55 -1.16
CA SER A 186 7.92 -3.60 0.30
C SER A 186 7.06 -4.79 0.77
N SER A 187 6.00 -5.11 0.01
CA SER A 187 5.16 -6.27 0.27
C SER A 187 5.88 -7.61 0.00
N MET A 188 6.81 -7.66 -0.98
CA MET A 188 7.65 -8.86 -1.22
C MET A 188 8.58 -9.13 -0.03
N MET A 189 9.05 -8.08 0.64
CA MET A 189 9.97 -8.19 1.77
C MET A 189 9.39 -8.94 2.96
N VAL A 190 8.06 -9.01 3.11
CA VAL A 190 7.40 -9.77 4.20
C VAL A 190 7.76 -11.26 4.14
N ALA A 191 7.63 -11.88 2.97
CA ALA A 191 7.98 -13.30 2.78
C ALA A 191 9.48 -13.53 2.97
N ARG A 192 10.32 -12.59 2.51
CA ARG A 192 11.77 -12.64 2.75
C ARG A 192 12.15 -12.51 4.23
N ALA A 193 11.52 -11.59 4.95
CA ALA A 193 11.71 -11.43 6.38
C ALA A 193 11.26 -12.67 7.18
N LEU A 194 10.19 -13.33 6.72
CA LEU A 194 9.73 -14.60 7.28
C LEU A 194 10.78 -15.70 7.09
N ASN A 195 11.38 -15.77 5.90
CA ASN A 195 12.38 -16.78 5.50
C ASN A 195 11.94 -18.22 5.85
N PRO A 196 10.81 -18.69 5.31
CA PRO A 196 10.22 -19.97 5.72
C PRO A 196 11.09 -21.14 5.25
N LYS A 197 11.23 -22.14 6.11
CA LYS A 197 11.88 -23.40 5.75
C LYS A 197 10.95 -24.28 4.92
N LYS A 198 11.52 -25.13 4.08
CA LYS A 198 10.75 -26.16 3.37
C LYS A 198 10.00 -27.06 4.36
N ASN A 199 8.86 -27.59 3.93
CA ASN A 199 8.01 -28.51 4.70
C ASN A 199 7.42 -27.93 6.00
N SER A 200 7.48 -26.61 6.19
CA SER A 200 6.90 -25.92 7.35
C SER A 200 5.39 -25.70 7.20
N LYS A 201 4.73 -25.50 8.34
CA LYS A 201 3.34 -25.06 8.42
C LYS A 201 3.29 -23.55 8.67
N VAL A 202 2.72 -22.81 7.73
CA VAL A 202 2.59 -21.35 7.80
C VAL A 202 1.11 -20.97 7.90
N LEU A 203 0.78 -20.00 8.75
CA LEU A 203 -0.53 -19.38 8.84
C LEU A 203 -0.42 -17.91 8.42
N ASP A 204 -1.23 -17.47 7.47
CA ASP A 204 -1.40 -16.08 7.09
C ASP A 204 -2.82 -15.62 7.47
N LEU A 205 -2.94 -14.77 8.49
CA LEU A 205 -4.21 -14.43 9.14
C LEU A 205 -5.05 -13.39 8.38
N CYS A 206 -4.44 -12.60 7.51
CA CYS A 206 -5.10 -11.53 6.75
C CYS A 206 -4.65 -11.56 5.28
N ALA A 207 -4.78 -12.72 4.65
CA ALA A 207 -4.05 -13.11 3.45
C ALA A 207 -4.46 -12.39 2.15
N ALA A 208 -5.70 -11.95 2.06
CA ALA A 208 -6.24 -11.47 0.78
C ALA A 208 -5.52 -10.22 0.21
N PRO A 209 -5.26 -10.20 -1.10
CA PRO A 209 -5.72 -11.12 -2.16
C PRO A 209 -4.85 -12.37 -2.39
N GLY A 210 -3.86 -12.68 -1.53
CA GLY A 210 -3.02 -13.88 -1.60
C GLY A 210 -1.58 -13.66 -2.04
N GLY A 211 -1.18 -12.42 -2.33
CA GLY A 211 0.16 -12.13 -2.85
C GLY A 211 1.30 -12.54 -1.92
N LYS A 212 1.16 -12.32 -0.61
CA LYS A 212 2.16 -12.69 0.40
C LYS A 212 2.16 -14.19 0.67
N SER A 213 0.97 -14.79 0.87
CA SER A 213 0.82 -16.25 1.05
C SER A 213 1.42 -17.04 -0.12
N CYS A 214 1.14 -16.62 -1.36
CA CYS A 214 1.70 -17.25 -2.55
C CYS A 214 3.23 -17.08 -2.62
N HIS A 215 3.76 -15.90 -2.28
CA HIS A 215 5.21 -15.69 -2.25
C HIS A 215 5.89 -16.59 -1.20
N ILE A 216 5.28 -16.78 -0.04
CA ILE A 216 5.72 -17.72 0.99
C ILE A 216 5.73 -19.16 0.44
N GLY A 217 4.64 -19.58 -0.21
CA GLY A 217 4.54 -20.90 -0.84
C GLY A 217 5.61 -21.15 -1.91
N GLU A 218 5.90 -20.13 -2.75
CA GLU A 218 7.00 -20.17 -3.73
C GLU A 218 8.38 -20.31 -3.06
N MET A 219 8.64 -19.57 -1.97
CA MET A 219 9.90 -19.66 -1.22
C MET A 219 10.09 -21.04 -0.58
N MET A 220 9.01 -21.70 -0.17
CA MET A 220 9.02 -23.09 0.32
C MET A 220 9.15 -24.11 -0.81
N LYS A 221 9.25 -23.70 -2.07
CA LYS A 221 9.28 -24.55 -3.28
C LYS A 221 8.07 -25.50 -3.35
N ASP A 222 6.89 -24.96 -3.10
CA ASP A 222 5.61 -25.67 -3.08
C ASP A 222 5.59 -26.90 -2.13
N SER A 223 6.39 -26.85 -1.05
CA SER A 223 6.44 -27.87 0.00
C SER A 223 5.77 -27.37 1.28
N GLY A 224 5.43 -28.30 2.20
CA GLY A 224 4.72 -27.94 3.44
C GLY A 224 3.32 -27.43 3.17
N SER A 225 2.83 -26.48 4.00
CA SER A 225 1.49 -25.91 3.84
C SER A 225 1.43 -24.46 4.27
N VAL A 226 0.67 -23.65 3.52
CA VAL A 226 0.31 -22.27 3.88
C VAL A 226 -1.20 -22.18 4.00
N LEU A 227 -1.69 -21.99 5.21
CA LEU A 227 -3.11 -21.73 5.47
C LEU A 227 -3.35 -20.22 5.39
N ALA A 228 -4.01 -19.80 4.33
CA ALA A 228 -4.26 -18.40 4.00
C ALA A 228 -5.69 -18.01 4.37
N CYS A 229 -5.86 -17.19 5.40
CA CYS A 229 -7.14 -16.84 5.99
C CYS A 229 -7.56 -15.41 5.66
N ASP A 230 -8.86 -15.20 5.49
CA ASP A 230 -9.49 -13.88 5.50
C ASP A 230 -10.93 -13.99 5.99
N VAL A 231 -11.54 -12.88 6.38
CA VAL A 231 -12.88 -12.86 6.99
C VAL A 231 -14.02 -12.94 5.96
N PHE A 232 -13.77 -12.63 4.67
CA PHE A 232 -14.78 -12.51 3.64
C PHE A 232 -14.67 -13.61 2.56
N ASP A 233 -15.77 -14.29 2.24
CA ASP A 233 -15.81 -15.35 1.22
C ASP A 233 -15.29 -14.89 -0.16
N HIS A 234 -15.65 -13.69 -0.61
CA HIS A 234 -15.16 -13.17 -1.89
C HIS A 234 -13.63 -13.00 -1.91
N LYS A 235 -13.01 -12.72 -0.77
CA LYS A 235 -11.55 -12.64 -0.64
C LYS A 235 -10.89 -14.02 -0.68
N ILE A 236 -11.52 -15.04 -0.11
CA ILE A 236 -11.06 -16.44 -0.23
C ILE A 236 -11.01 -16.88 -1.70
N LYS A 237 -12.01 -16.50 -2.48
CA LYS A 237 -12.02 -16.76 -3.93
C LYS A 237 -10.83 -16.10 -4.65
N LEU A 238 -10.44 -14.88 -4.23
CA LEU A 238 -9.27 -14.20 -4.79
C LEU A 238 -7.96 -14.95 -4.46
N ILE A 239 -7.79 -15.40 -3.21
CA ILE A 239 -6.62 -16.18 -2.79
C ILE A 239 -6.52 -17.46 -3.63
N LYS A 240 -7.62 -18.22 -3.76
CA LYS A 240 -7.67 -19.45 -4.56
C LYS A 240 -7.36 -19.19 -6.04
N ALA A 241 -7.94 -18.16 -6.62
CA ALA A 241 -7.66 -17.79 -8.01
C ALA A 241 -6.18 -17.41 -8.22
N TYR A 242 -5.60 -16.71 -7.24
CA TYR A 242 -4.20 -16.30 -7.30
C TYR A 242 -3.25 -17.50 -7.21
N SER A 243 -3.44 -18.40 -6.23
CA SER A 243 -2.62 -19.61 -6.07
C SER A 243 -2.74 -20.57 -7.26
N ASN A 244 -3.95 -20.78 -7.77
CA ASN A 244 -4.20 -21.61 -8.95
C ASN A 244 -3.49 -21.05 -10.20
N ARG A 245 -3.54 -19.74 -10.44
CA ARG A 245 -2.84 -19.10 -11.56
C ARG A 245 -1.32 -19.31 -11.48
N LEU A 246 -0.76 -19.29 -10.27
CA LEU A 246 0.67 -19.52 -10.06
C LEU A 246 1.07 -21.01 -10.11
N GLY A 247 0.08 -21.92 -10.06
CA GLY A 247 0.32 -23.37 -10.02
C GLY A 247 0.84 -23.85 -8.68
N LEU A 248 0.45 -23.19 -7.57
CA LEU A 248 0.82 -23.57 -6.21
C LEU A 248 -0.17 -24.58 -5.65
N THR A 249 0.32 -25.67 -5.09
CA THR A 249 -0.49 -26.74 -4.49
C THR A 249 -0.46 -26.72 -2.96
N ASN A 250 0.49 -26.00 -2.38
CA ASN A 250 0.69 -25.89 -0.94
C ASN A 250 -0.11 -24.76 -0.26
N ILE A 251 -1.00 -24.07 -0.98
CA ILE A 251 -1.83 -22.99 -0.45
C ILE A 251 -3.26 -23.50 -0.21
N GLU A 252 -3.70 -23.45 1.03
CA GLU A 252 -5.09 -23.65 1.40
C GLU A 252 -5.71 -22.34 1.84
N ALA A 253 -6.92 -22.01 1.34
CA ALA A 253 -7.59 -20.78 1.68
C ALA A 253 -8.90 -21.03 2.42
N CYS A 254 -9.07 -20.41 3.60
CA CYS A 254 -10.24 -20.60 4.46
C CYS A 254 -10.76 -19.27 5.05
N ILE A 255 -12.03 -19.29 5.43
CA ILE A 255 -12.65 -18.18 6.17
C ILE A 255 -12.23 -18.31 7.64
N ASN A 256 -11.60 -17.26 8.17
CA ASN A 256 -11.28 -17.17 9.59
C ASN A 256 -11.28 -15.70 10.02
N ASN A 257 -11.91 -15.40 11.15
CA ASN A 257 -11.84 -14.07 11.74
C ASN A 257 -10.65 -14.00 12.71
N ALA A 258 -9.58 -13.35 12.32
CA ALA A 258 -8.36 -13.23 13.10
C ALA A 258 -8.56 -12.56 14.49
N MET A 259 -9.66 -11.82 14.69
CA MET A 259 -10.01 -11.23 16.00
C MET A 259 -10.61 -12.24 16.98
N VAL A 260 -11.02 -13.43 16.50
CA VAL A 260 -11.62 -14.51 17.32
C VAL A 260 -10.61 -15.63 17.42
N LEU A 261 -10.32 -16.07 18.64
CA LEU A 261 -9.41 -17.19 18.84
C LEU A 261 -10.00 -18.46 18.23
N ASN A 262 -9.19 -19.15 17.42
CA ASN A 262 -9.50 -20.48 16.92
C ASN A 262 -8.64 -21.50 17.70
N GLU A 263 -9.25 -22.30 18.53
CA GLU A 263 -8.55 -23.24 19.42
C GLU A 263 -7.77 -24.31 18.63
N ASP A 264 -8.26 -24.69 17.43
CA ASP A 264 -7.58 -25.68 16.58
C ASP A 264 -6.22 -25.21 16.05
N TYR A 265 -5.98 -23.90 16.11
CA TYR A 265 -4.73 -23.29 15.62
C TYR A 265 -3.68 -23.13 16.71
N VAL A 266 -4.03 -23.28 17.98
CA VAL A 266 -3.14 -23.04 19.12
C VAL A 266 -1.91 -23.96 19.04
N GLY A 267 -0.73 -23.35 19.00
CA GLY A 267 0.56 -24.07 18.92
C GLY A 267 0.75 -24.95 17.68
N ALA A 268 0.03 -24.66 16.58
CA ALA A 268 0.01 -25.56 15.41
C ALA A 268 1.00 -25.17 14.30
N PHE A 269 1.50 -23.91 14.28
CA PHE A 269 2.25 -23.37 13.13
C PHE A 269 3.71 -23.07 13.48
N ASP A 270 4.59 -23.34 12.54
CA ASP A 270 6.01 -22.99 12.63
C ASP A 270 6.23 -21.50 12.35
N TYR A 271 5.37 -20.92 11.50
CA TYR A 271 5.38 -19.51 11.11
C TYR A 271 3.96 -18.94 11.09
N VAL A 272 3.81 -17.71 11.59
CA VAL A 272 2.55 -16.96 11.49
C VAL A 272 2.83 -15.58 10.88
N VAL A 273 1.99 -15.16 9.95
CA VAL A 273 2.03 -13.83 9.33
C VAL A 273 0.77 -13.05 9.67
N CYS A 274 0.96 -11.84 10.15
CA CYS A 274 -0.06 -10.86 10.45
C CYS A 274 0.18 -9.61 9.60
N ASP A 275 -0.25 -9.64 8.32
CA ASP A 275 -0.33 -8.43 7.50
C ASP A 275 -1.66 -7.74 7.79
N VAL A 276 -1.71 -7.05 8.92
CA VAL A 276 -2.96 -6.61 9.54
C VAL A 276 -3.65 -5.47 8.78
N PRO A 277 -4.99 -5.35 8.87
CA PRO A 277 -5.69 -4.17 8.38
C PRO A 277 -5.16 -2.93 9.09
N CYS A 278 -4.78 -1.91 8.32
CA CYS A 278 -4.13 -0.70 8.80
C CYS A 278 -4.67 0.58 8.13
N SER A 279 -4.20 1.75 8.58
CA SER A 279 -4.58 3.03 7.97
C SER A 279 -4.18 3.14 6.50
N GLY A 280 -3.10 2.46 6.09
CA GLY A 280 -2.58 2.50 4.73
C GLY A 280 -1.80 3.78 4.39
N MET A 281 -1.40 4.57 5.37
CA MET A 281 -0.73 5.86 5.14
C MET A 281 0.62 5.75 4.43
N GLY A 282 1.18 4.56 4.31
CA GLY A 282 2.39 4.31 3.52
C GLY A 282 2.14 4.16 2.02
N ILE A 283 0.90 3.83 1.61
CA ILE A 283 0.54 3.53 0.22
C ILE A 283 -0.42 4.54 -0.41
N VAL A 284 -0.47 5.76 0.12
CA VAL A 284 -1.36 6.83 -0.37
C VAL A 284 -1.18 7.10 -1.85
N ARG A 285 0.04 7.01 -2.37
CA ARG A 285 0.33 7.19 -3.80
C ARG A 285 -0.35 6.14 -4.70
N ARG A 286 -0.76 4.97 -4.15
CA ARG A 286 -1.54 3.94 -4.84
C ARG A 286 -3.04 4.05 -4.61
N LYS A 287 -3.42 4.60 -3.43
CA LYS A 287 -4.80 4.73 -2.96
C LYS A 287 -5.04 6.15 -2.42
N PRO A 288 -5.21 7.14 -3.31
CA PRO A 288 -5.31 8.56 -2.91
C PRO A 288 -6.47 8.85 -1.96
N GLU A 289 -7.51 8.03 -1.98
CA GLU A 289 -8.68 8.13 -1.09
C GLU A 289 -8.32 8.04 0.39
N ILE A 290 -7.17 7.44 0.72
CA ILE A 290 -6.66 7.34 2.10
C ILE A 290 -6.45 8.72 2.73
N LYS A 291 -6.11 9.74 1.92
CA LYS A 291 -5.94 11.15 2.36
C LYS A 291 -7.16 11.73 3.08
N TYR A 292 -8.33 11.12 2.88
CA TYR A 292 -9.63 11.59 3.38
C TYR A 292 -10.26 10.65 4.41
N LYS A 293 -9.48 9.70 4.97
CA LYS A 293 -9.94 8.86 6.08
C LYS A 293 -10.28 9.71 7.30
N LYS A 294 -11.32 9.32 8.02
CA LYS A 294 -11.67 9.97 9.28
C LYS A 294 -10.68 9.55 10.37
N LYS A 295 -10.38 10.50 11.26
CA LYS A 295 -9.44 10.27 12.36
C LYS A 295 -9.89 9.11 13.25
N GLU A 296 -11.19 9.08 13.58
CA GLU A 296 -11.80 8.09 14.47
C GLU A 296 -11.66 6.65 13.92
N ASP A 297 -11.81 6.50 12.59
CA ASP A 297 -11.66 5.20 11.93
C ASP A 297 -10.22 4.69 12.06
N VAL A 298 -9.24 5.58 11.92
CA VAL A 298 -7.81 5.24 12.03
C VAL A 298 -7.41 4.99 13.48
N ASP A 299 -7.89 5.80 14.43
CA ASP A 299 -7.60 5.66 15.86
C ASP A 299 -8.12 4.35 16.47
N SER A 300 -9.08 3.70 15.82
CA SER A 300 -9.60 2.40 16.24
C SER A 300 -8.73 1.21 15.84
N LEU A 301 -7.86 1.36 14.82
CA LEU A 301 -7.11 0.26 14.22
C LEU A 301 -6.09 -0.41 15.17
N PRO A 302 -5.32 0.30 16.00
CA PRO A 302 -4.37 -0.34 16.89
C PRO A 302 -5.01 -1.39 17.82
N LYS A 303 -6.23 -1.17 18.27
CA LYS A 303 -6.98 -2.14 19.11
C LYS A 303 -7.30 -3.42 18.34
N ILE A 304 -7.69 -3.29 17.08
CA ILE A 304 -7.98 -4.42 16.18
C ILE A 304 -6.69 -5.19 15.89
N GLN A 305 -5.63 -4.47 15.55
CA GLN A 305 -4.30 -5.01 15.24
C GLN A 305 -3.72 -5.76 16.45
N ARG A 306 -3.80 -5.18 17.64
CA ARG A 306 -3.36 -5.82 18.88
C ARG A 306 -4.13 -7.11 19.14
N LYS A 307 -5.45 -7.12 18.97
CA LYS A 307 -6.26 -8.32 19.15
C LYS A 307 -5.89 -9.45 18.18
N ILE A 308 -5.60 -9.11 16.92
CA ILE A 308 -5.10 -10.06 15.92
C ILE A 308 -3.74 -10.61 16.33
N LEU A 309 -2.83 -9.74 16.77
CA LEU A 309 -1.47 -10.11 17.19
C LEU A 309 -1.49 -11.02 18.44
N ASP A 310 -2.35 -10.73 19.42
CA ASP A 310 -2.51 -11.57 20.62
C ASP A 310 -3.03 -12.98 20.29
N ASN A 311 -3.92 -13.12 19.31
CA ASN A 311 -4.36 -14.43 18.83
C ASN A 311 -3.26 -15.14 18.06
N ALA A 312 -2.55 -14.43 17.17
CA ALA A 312 -1.43 -14.97 16.40
C ALA A 312 -0.32 -15.56 17.29
N ALA A 313 -0.03 -14.88 18.40
CA ALA A 313 0.96 -15.32 19.38
C ALA A 313 0.64 -16.69 19.98
N LYS A 314 -0.65 -17.05 20.10
CA LYS A 314 -1.08 -18.35 20.59
C LYS A 314 -0.95 -19.45 19.55
N TYR A 315 -1.02 -19.13 18.26
CA TYR A 315 -0.97 -20.10 17.16
C TYR A 315 0.44 -20.59 16.86
N ILE A 316 1.46 -19.83 17.28
CA ILE A 316 2.86 -20.13 16.99
C ILE A 316 3.41 -21.19 17.96
N LYS A 317 4.15 -22.15 17.43
CA LYS A 317 4.90 -23.13 18.21
C LYS A 317 6.06 -22.47 18.98
N LYS A 318 6.57 -23.16 20.00
CA LYS A 318 7.86 -22.80 20.58
C LYS A 318 8.94 -22.80 19.47
N ASP A 319 9.88 -21.87 19.53
CA ASP A 319 10.92 -21.61 18.52
C ASP A 319 10.38 -21.15 17.15
N GLY A 320 9.07 -21.01 16.98
CA GLY A 320 8.44 -20.50 15.76
C GLY A 320 8.62 -18.98 15.59
N VAL A 321 8.36 -18.51 14.37
CA VAL A 321 8.54 -17.09 13.98
C VAL A 321 7.21 -16.44 13.65
N LEU A 322 6.98 -15.27 14.23
CA LEU A 322 5.83 -14.42 13.99
C LEU A 322 6.27 -13.16 13.24
N ILE A 323 5.67 -12.90 12.08
CA ILE A 323 5.81 -11.62 11.36
C ILE A 323 4.56 -10.78 11.58
N TYR A 324 4.78 -9.53 11.96
CA TYR A 324 3.77 -8.49 11.94
C TYR A 324 4.13 -7.48 10.87
N SER A 325 3.17 -7.07 10.03
CA SER A 325 3.42 -6.07 8.99
C SER A 325 2.22 -5.18 8.75
N THR A 326 2.50 -3.94 8.31
CA THR A 326 1.50 -2.94 7.92
C THR A 326 1.99 -2.15 6.71
N CYS A 327 1.07 -1.60 5.94
CA CYS A 327 1.36 -0.63 4.87
C CYS A 327 1.12 0.81 5.35
N THR A 328 1.47 1.13 6.60
CA THR A 328 1.37 2.47 7.19
C THR A 328 2.70 2.95 7.74
N ILE A 329 2.84 4.27 7.86
CA ILE A 329 3.98 4.90 8.50
C ILE A 329 3.67 5.35 9.93
N PHE A 330 2.45 5.19 10.42
CA PHE A 330 2.07 5.62 11.77
C PHE A 330 2.64 4.69 12.84
N LYS A 331 3.35 5.28 13.82
CA LYS A 331 4.09 4.53 14.84
C LYS A 331 3.20 3.77 15.81
N GLU A 332 2.00 4.29 16.10
CA GLU A 332 1.00 3.64 16.95
C GLU A 332 0.43 2.35 16.36
N GLU A 333 0.49 2.19 15.03
CA GLU A 333 0.13 0.94 14.35
C GLU A 333 1.34 0.02 14.15
N ASN A 334 2.53 0.48 14.45
CA ASN A 334 3.81 -0.16 14.17
C ASN A 334 4.61 -0.43 15.44
N ILE A 335 5.72 0.30 15.64
CA ILE A 335 6.67 -0.01 16.71
C ILE A 335 6.06 0.16 18.11
N GLU A 336 5.22 1.17 18.34
CA GLU A 336 4.60 1.38 19.65
C GLU A 336 3.69 0.20 20.04
N LEU A 337 2.91 -0.32 19.07
CA LEU A 337 2.08 -1.51 19.27
C LEU A 337 2.94 -2.74 19.59
N ILE A 338 4.06 -2.93 18.87
CA ILE A 338 4.98 -4.05 19.11
C ILE A 338 5.65 -3.97 20.47
N GLU A 339 6.09 -2.78 20.89
CA GLU A 339 6.69 -2.57 22.21
C GLU A 339 5.68 -2.89 23.33
N GLU A 340 4.43 -2.48 23.18
CA GLU A 340 3.36 -2.82 24.11
C GLU A 340 3.10 -4.34 24.14
N PHE A 341 3.02 -4.98 22.97
CA PHE A 341 2.85 -6.42 22.86
C PHE A 341 3.98 -7.19 23.58
N LEU A 342 5.23 -6.80 23.39
CA LEU A 342 6.39 -7.47 24.01
C LEU A 342 6.49 -7.24 25.54
N LYS A 343 5.89 -6.15 26.05
CA LYS A 343 5.76 -5.97 27.52
C LYS A 343 4.84 -7.03 28.15
N ASP A 344 3.79 -7.41 27.44
CA ASP A 344 2.78 -8.35 27.94
C ASP A 344 3.13 -9.82 27.61
N ASN A 345 3.91 -10.08 26.57
CA ASN A 345 4.23 -11.42 26.05
C ASN A 345 5.74 -11.69 26.12
N LYS A 346 6.24 -12.01 27.34
CA LYS A 346 7.67 -12.21 27.61
C LYS A 346 8.30 -13.42 26.94
N GLU A 347 7.47 -14.34 26.44
CA GLU A 347 7.87 -15.49 25.62
C GLU A 347 8.24 -15.11 24.19
N PHE A 348 8.09 -13.83 23.79
CA PHE A 348 8.52 -13.34 22.49
C PHE A 348 9.69 -12.39 22.60
N LYS A 349 10.58 -12.45 21.63
CA LYS A 349 11.67 -11.48 21.44
C LYS A 349 11.80 -11.08 20.00
N LEU A 350 12.27 -9.87 19.75
CA LEU A 350 12.67 -9.42 18.41
C LEU A 350 13.82 -10.30 17.90
N GLU A 351 13.74 -10.70 16.63
CA GLU A 351 14.78 -11.49 15.97
C GLU A 351 15.25 -10.72 14.72
N SER A 352 16.56 -10.56 14.57
CA SER A 352 17.17 -9.87 13.43
C SER A 352 16.59 -10.37 12.11
N ILE A 353 16.29 -9.43 11.20
CA ILE A 353 15.80 -9.75 9.86
C ILE A 353 17.00 -10.03 8.96
N GLU A 354 16.92 -11.11 8.21
CA GLU A 354 17.92 -11.46 7.21
C GLU A 354 17.35 -11.34 5.80
N ASN A 355 18.21 -11.38 4.79
CA ASN A 355 17.84 -11.45 3.39
C ASN A 355 17.06 -10.24 2.83
N LEU A 356 17.20 -9.07 3.44
CA LEU A 356 16.69 -7.81 2.91
C LEU A 356 17.81 -6.85 2.53
N PRO A 357 17.60 -5.98 1.51
CA PRO A 357 18.64 -5.08 0.96
C PRO A 357 18.73 -3.77 1.74
N PHE A 358 18.93 -3.87 3.05
CA PHE A 358 19.12 -2.73 3.95
C PHE A 358 20.36 -2.92 4.80
N GLU A 359 20.86 -1.82 5.35
CA GLU A 359 22.00 -1.82 6.26
C GLU A 359 21.74 -2.74 7.46
N ARG A 360 22.77 -3.48 7.87
CA ARG A 360 22.67 -4.46 8.94
C ARG A 360 22.12 -3.86 10.25
N GLU A 361 22.55 -2.64 10.57
CA GLU A 361 22.09 -1.89 11.74
C GLU A 361 20.56 -1.73 11.79
N ARG A 362 19.93 -1.53 10.64
CA ARG A 362 18.45 -1.44 10.56
C ARG A 362 17.77 -2.79 10.78
N LEU A 363 18.38 -3.85 10.29
CA LEU A 363 17.82 -5.21 10.31
C LEU A 363 18.02 -5.93 11.65
N ASP A 364 19.09 -5.62 12.37
CA ASP A 364 19.40 -6.21 13.68
C ASP A 364 18.42 -5.80 14.79
N LYS A 365 17.68 -4.72 14.57
CA LYS A 365 16.59 -4.30 15.48
C LYS A 365 15.44 -5.30 15.55
N GLY A 366 15.34 -6.23 14.59
CA GLY A 366 14.22 -7.16 14.47
C GLY A 366 12.94 -6.53 13.87
N TYR A 367 13.01 -5.26 13.50
CA TYR A 367 11.98 -4.59 12.73
C TYR A 367 12.57 -3.63 11.69
N LEU A 368 11.82 -3.40 10.63
CA LEU A 368 12.19 -2.50 9.54
C LEU A 368 11.05 -1.50 9.30
N GLU A 369 11.37 -0.22 9.42
CA GLU A 369 10.51 0.88 8.98
C GLU A 369 10.98 1.37 7.61
N ILE A 370 10.12 1.29 6.61
CA ILE A 370 10.32 1.84 5.27
C ILE A 370 9.53 3.15 5.20
N ILE A 371 10.24 4.26 5.04
CA ILE A 371 9.64 5.59 4.97
C ILE A 371 9.91 6.18 3.59
N PRO A 372 8.88 6.63 2.87
CA PRO A 372 8.96 6.98 1.43
C PRO A 372 10.02 8.02 1.06
N ASP A 373 10.26 9.02 1.92
CA ASP A 373 11.25 10.08 1.69
C ASP A 373 12.70 9.62 1.81
N ARG A 374 12.94 8.55 2.58
CA ARG A 374 14.27 7.99 2.82
C ARG A 374 14.57 6.81 1.89
N ASP A 375 13.59 5.93 1.72
CA ASP A 375 13.81 4.61 1.12
C ASP A 375 13.34 4.54 -0.36
N ASP A 376 12.66 5.60 -0.88
CA ASP A 376 12.11 5.68 -2.24
C ASP A 376 11.18 4.50 -2.59
N MET A 377 10.47 3.98 -1.59
CA MET A 377 9.51 2.88 -1.66
C MET A 377 8.17 3.28 -1.04
N ASP A 378 7.17 2.42 -1.12
CA ASP A 378 5.95 2.59 -0.32
C ASP A 378 6.27 2.47 1.16
N GLY A 379 5.62 3.31 1.97
CA GLY A 379 5.76 3.23 3.42
C GLY A 379 5.26 1.89 3.94
N PHE A 380 6.09 1.22 4.72
CA PHE A 380 5.80 -0.14 5.19
C PHE A 380 6.50 -0.41 6.53
N PHE A 381 5.94 -1.30 7.32
CA PHE A 381 6.54 -1.80 8.54
C PHE A 381 6.56 -3.32 8.55
N ILE A 382 7.68 -3.89 8.96
CA ILE A 382 7.85 -5.34 9.11
C ILE A 382 8.54 -5.57 10.45
N CYS A 383 7.97 -6.42 11.28
CA CYS A 383 8.57 -6.86 12.54
C CYS A 383 8.66 -8.38 12.57
N ARG A 384 9.83 -8.89 12.92
CA ARG A 384 10.11 -10.31 13.08
C ARG A 384 10.32 -10.63 14.55
N MET A 385 9.52 -11.54 15.07
CA MET A 385 9.56 -11.98 16.45
C MET A 385 9.72 -13.51 16.51
N LYS A 386 10.46 -14.00 17.48
CA LYS A 386 10.61 -15.41 17.77
C LYS A 386 10.00 -15.74 19.13
N LYS A 387 9.24 -16.83 19.21
CA LYS A 387 8.75 -17.41 20.46
C LYS A 387 9.86 -18.24 21.10
N ILE A 388 10.19 -17.97 22.35
CA ILE A 388 11.28 -18.62 23.10
C ILE A 388 10.74 -19.70 24.05
#